data_df87bbe26f581e0f11779be89ee1623d
#
_entry.id   df87bbe26f581e0f11779be89ee1623d
#
_cell.length_a   1.000
_cell.length_b   1.000
_cell.length_c   1.000
_cell.angle_alpha   90.00
_cell.angle_beta   90.00
_cell.angle_gamma   90.00
#
_symmetry.space_group_name_H-M   'P 1'
#
loop_
_entity.id
_entity.type
_entity.pdbx_description
1 polymer ?
#
loop_
_entity_poly.entity_id
_entity_poly.type
_entity_poly.pdbx_seq_one_letter_code
_entity_poly.pdbx_strand_id
1 'polypeptide(L)'
;NKLIERNESLCTYFEIIDGVPVQKICKDFSFKIDVINATDDNINNYFVDFVKPFDLSKAPILRVRIIKLIDNTALLLFDTHHIISDGTSMQILISDLCKLYNDEELEEIKFTYKDYSEWENSNLKSGTFEDDKKFWLSKFNDDIPVLNLPYIHPRPAKKSFKGAKIYKTLNSEFTKKINYLCKELQVTPYMFLLGAYYILLSKYSTQTIMVVGSPVIARENSDTQNIIGMFVNTLPLKFHVHFRKTFNDYMDSVKDMCLKAFEHQSYPFNEIVNNLNITRDASRNPLFDVLFTYQNEGNPTVNLNGINSTYYLPDSKIAK
;
A
#
# COMPACT_ATOMS: atom_id res chain seq x y z
N ASN A 1 -6.02 13.18 20.83
CA ASN A 1 -7.07 12.27 21.31
C ASN A 1 -8.29 12.31 20.37
N LYS A 2 -8.87 13.49 20.05
CA LYS A 2 -10.05 13.60 19.16
C LYS A 2 -9.96 12.77 17.86
N LEU A 3 -8.79 12.72 17.20
CA LEU A 3 -8.58 11.89 16.01
C LEU A 3 -8.70 10.40 16.29
N ILE A 4 -8.16 9.95 17.42
CA ILE A 4 -8.19 8.53 17.80
C ILE A 4 -9.63 8.15 18.19
N GLU A 5 -10.32 8.99 18.99
CA GLU A 5 -11.71 8.79 19.40
C GLU A 5 -12.67 8.73 18.20
N ARG A 6 -12.38 9.53 17.16
CA ARG A 6 -13.16 9.57 15.92
C ARG A 6 -13.00 8.31 15.06
N ASN A 7 -11.80 7.71 15.05
CA ASN A 7 -11.44 6.64 14.12
C ASN A 7 -11.21 5.31 14.87
N GLU A 8 -12.21 4.43 14.89
CA GLU A 8 -12.14 3.13 15.58
C GLU A 8 -10.93 2.30 15.17
N SER A 9 -10.46 2.41 13.91
CA SER A 9 -9.25 1.71 13.44
C SER A 9 -8.00 2.06 14.25
N LEU A 10 -7.88 3.31 14.71
CA LEU A 10 -6.75 3.75 15.54
C LEU A 10 -6.81 3.22 16.98
N CYS A 11 -7.99 2.79 17.43
CA CYS A 11 -8.22 2.13 18.72
C CYS A 11 -8.31 0.61 18.61
N THR A 12 -8.04 0.03 17.43
CA THR A 12 -8.15 -1.40 17.18
C THR A 12 -6.91 -2.13 17.66
N TYR A 13 -7.11 -3.34 18.18
CA TYR A 13 -6.08 -4.33 18.49
C TYR A 13 -6.53 -5.71 18.03
N PHE A 14 -5.62 -6.70 18.02
CA PHE A 14 -5.86 -8.02 17.45
C PHE A 14 -5.60 -9.12 18.47
N GLU A 15 -6.50 -10.10 18.52
CA GLU A 15 -6.37 -11.31 19.35
C GLU A 15 -6.59 -12.54 18.49
N ILE A 16 -6.02 -13.67 18.94
CA ILE A 16 -6.31 -14.98 18.35
C ILE A 16 -7.39 -15.65 19.19
N ILE A 17 -8.57 -15.87 18.63
CA ILE A 17 -9.68 -16.58 19.26
C ILE A 17 -9.94 -17.84 18.44
N ASP A 18 -9.82 -19.01 19.06
CA ASP A 18 -9.99 -20.32 18.42
C ASP A 18 -9.13 -20.50 17.15
N GLY A 19 -7.92 -19.94 17.16
CA GLY A 19 -6.99 -19.99 16.04
C GLY A 19 -7.25 -18.97 14.94
N VAL A 20 -8.29 -18.13 15.08
CA VAL A 20 -8.66 -17.10 14.11
C VAL A 20 -8.25 -15.72 14.63
N PRO A 21 -7.54 -14.89 13.83
CA PRO A 21 -7.26 -13.53 14.20
C PRO A 21 -8.55 -12.69 14.14
N VAL A 22 -8.84 -12.01 15.24
CA VAL A 22 -10.02 -11.14 15.41
C VAL A 22 -9.56 -9.74 15.78
N GLN A 23 -10.14 -8.73 15.14
CA GLN A 23 -9.92 -7.34 15.53
C GLN A 23 -10.95 -6.91 16.58
N LYS A 24 -10.47 -6.17 17.59
CA LYS A 24 -11.26 -5.64 18.68
C LYS A 24 -11.01 -4.15 18.84
N ILE A 25 -12.07 -3.41 19.17
CA ILE A 25 -12.01 -1.97 19.41
C ILE A 25 -11.86 -1.73 20.91
N CYS A 26 -10.78 -1.05 21.30
CA CYS A 26 -10.55 -0.63 22.68
C CYS A 26 -11.27 0.69 22.93
N LYS A 27 -12.18 0.71 23.90
CA LYS A 27 -12.90 1.93 24.27
C LYS A 27 -12.16 2.74 25.36
N ASP A 28 -11.41 2.04 26.20
CA ASP A 28 -10.65 2.64 27.30
C ASP A 28 -9.17 2.64 26.97
N PHE A 29 -8.72 3.64 26.22
CA PHE A 29 -7.30 3.78 25.88
C PHE A 29 -6.71 5.08 26.47
N SER A 30 -5.41 5.07 26.73
CA SER A 30 -4.66 6.26 27.08
C SER A 30 -3.61 6.51 26.01
N PHE A 31 -3.65 7.67 25.38
CA PHE A 31 -2.67 8.07 24.39
C PHE A 31 -1.92 9.33 24.81
N LYS A 32 -0.60 9.23 24.80
CA LYS A 32 0.29 10.36 25.12
C LYS A 32 1.25 10.59 23.96
N ILE A 33 1.36 11.83 23.55
CA ILE A 33 2.38 12.26 22.60
C ILE A 33 3.72 12.33 23.35
N ASP A 34 4.72 11.65 22.82
CA ASP A 34 6.09 11.72 23.33
C ASP A 34 6.73 13.04 22.86
N VAL A 35 7.14 13.89 23.79
CA VAL A 35 7.77 15.20 23.50
C VAL A 35 9.18 15.19 24.02
N ILE A 36 10.16 15.33 23.12
CA ILE A 36 11.58 15.35 23.46
C ILE A 36 12.26 16.60 22.91
N ASN A 37 13.37 17.01 23.52
CA ASN A 37 14.25 18.03 22.98
C ASN A 37 15.40 17.36 22.24
N ALA A 38 15.75 17.86 21.07
CA ALA A 38 16.90 17.37 20.33
C ALA A 38 18.19 17.75 21.06
N THR A 39 19.12 16.80 21.13
CA THR A 39 20.46 16.95 21.72
C THR A 39 21.57 16.91 20.68
N ASP A 40 21.24 16.51 19.45
CA ASP A 40 22.15 16.50 18.30
C ASP A 40 21.41 16.95 17.03
N ASP A 41 22.18 17.31 15.99
CA ASP A 41 21.64 17.76 14.71
C ASP A 41 21.32 16.60 13.75
N ASN A 42 21.61 15.35 14.12
CA ASN A 42 21.37 14.20 13.27
C ASN A 42 19.93 13.68 13.44
N ILE A 43 19.04 14.25 12.68
CA ILE A 43 17.61 13.90 12.64
C ILE A 43 17.39 12.39 12.47
N ASN A 44 18.24 11.69 11.71
CA ASN A 44 18.08 10.27 11.45
C ASN A 44 18.16 9.39 12.72
N ASN A 45 18.92 9.80 13.73
CA ASN A 45 19.03 9.07 14.99
C ASN A 45 17.68 8.97 15.70
N TYR A 46 16.87 10.04 15.63
CA TYR A 46 15.55 10.08 16.25
C TYR A 46 14.53 9.18 15.56
N PHE A 47 14.66 8.96 14.24
CA PHE A 47 13.80 8.01 13.52
C PHE A 47 14.10 6.57 13.90
N VAL A 48 15.38 6.19 14.00
CA VAL A 48 15.77 4.82 14.36
C VAL A 48 15.25 4.43 15.75
N ASP A 49 15.29 5.36 16.71
CA ASP A 49 14.75 5.12 18.06
C ASP A 49 13.22 5.15 18.09
N PHE A 50 12.56 5.86 17.18
CA PHE A 50 11.12 6.01 17.15
C PHE A 50 10.41 4.80 16.53
N VAL A 51 10.93 4.27 15.41
CA VAL A 51 10.32 3.15 14.70
C VAL A 51 10.69 1.82 15.37
N LYS A 52 9.73 1.22 16.05
CA LYS A 52 9.89 -0.05 16.79
C LYS A 52 8.73 -1.00 16.44
N PRO A 53 8.89 -2.32 16.59
CA PRO A 53 7.78 -3.24 16.44
C PRO A 53 6.59 -2.86 17.33
N PHE A 54 5.39 -3.08 16.81
CA PHE A 54 4.16 -2.93 17.58
C PHE A 54 3.74 -4.24 18.22
N ASP A 55 3.22 -4.19 19.42
CA ASP A 55 2.45 -5.28 20.02
C ASP A 55 1.01 -5.15 19.52
N LEU A 56 0.63 -5.97 18.53
CA LEU A 56 -0.68 -5.91 17.92
C LEU A 56 -1.82 -6.27 18.87
N SER A 57 -1.53 -6.86 20.02
CA SER A 57 -2.53 -7.18 21.04
C SER A 57 -2.92 -5.98 21.93
N LYS A 58 -2.34 -4.80 21.71
CA LYS A 58 -2.56 -3.60 22.52
C LYS A 58 -2.85 -2.39 21.66
N ALA A 59 -3.99 -1.75 21.91
CA ALA A 59 -4.32 -0.46 21.31
C ALA A 59 -3.76 0.71 22.16
N PRO A 60 -3.47 1.86 21.52
CA PRO A 60 -3.52 2.12 20.08
C PRO A 60 -2.26 1.61 19.36
N ILE A 61 -2.42 1.13 18.12
CA ILE A 61 -1.32 0.70 17.25
C ILE A 61 -0.81 1.91 16.44
N LEU A 62 -0.55 2.98 17.14
CA LEU A 62 -0.11 4.29 16.65
C LEU A 62 0.89 4.89 17.64
N ARG A 63 1.92 5.51 17.15
CA ARG A 63 2.86 6.35 17.93
C ARG A 63 2.97 7.74 17.32
N VAL A 64 3.06 8.73 18.17
CA VAL A 64 3.32 10.11 17.76
C VAL A 64 4.41 10.69 18.67
N ARG A 65 5.39 11.35 18.06
CA ARG A 65 6.46 12.04 18.77
C ARG A 65 6.64 13.45 18.21
N ILE A 66 6.86 14.40 19.09
CA ILE A 66 7.30 15.76 18.75
C ILE A 66 8.75 15.92 19.22
N ILE A 67 9.62 16.30 18.31
CA ILE A 67 11.02 16.59 18.61
C ILE A 67 11.23 18.09 18.42
N LYS A 68 11.54 18.80 19.50
CA LYS A 68 11.88 20.21 19.46
C LYS A 68 13.36 20.35 19.10
N LEU A 69 13.63 20.98 17.96
CA LEU A 69 14.99 21.21 17.47
C LEU A 69 15.59 22.48 18.08
N ILE A 70 16.91 22.61 17.95
CA ILE A 70 17.69 23.71 18.58
C ILE A 70 17.34 25.06 17.95
N ASP A 71 16.94 25.09 16.67
CA ASP A 71 16.60 26.28 15.90
C ASP A 71 15.14 26.76 16.07
N ASN A 72 14.45 26.31 17.13
CA ASN A 72 13.02 26.54 17.37
C ASN A 72 12.06 25.94 16.33
N THR A 73 12.53 25.06 15.48
CA THR A 73 11.65 24.22 14.68
C THR A 73 11.28 22.92 15.41
N ALA A 74 10.34 22.16 14.88
CA ALA A 74 9.97 20.88 15.46
C ALA A 74 9.68 19.84 14.36
N LEU A 75 9.94 18.57 14.68
CA LEU A 75 9.52 17.45 13.87
C LEU A 75 8.31 16.78 14.51
N LEU A 76 7.27 16.55 13.73
CA LEU A 76 6.14 15.72 14.13
C LEU A 76 6.26 14.37 13.43
N LEU A 77 6.49 13.32 14.21
CA LEU A 77 6.63 11.94 13.72
C LEU A 77 5.36 11.15 13.99
N PHE A 78 4.89 10.46 12.96
CA PHE A 78 3.82 9.46 13.03
C PHE A 78 4.35 8.09 12.64
N ASP A 79 4.04 7.07 13.43
CA ASP A 79 4.29 5.67 13.11
C ASP A 79 3.03 4.86 13.42
N THR A 80 2.55 4.12 12.45
CA THR A 80 1.37 3.26 12.58
C THR A 80 1.58 1.94 11.85
N HIS A 81 1.02 0.87 12.38
CA HIS A 81 1.11 -0.42 11.70
C HIS A 81 0.17 -0.47 10.49
N HIS A 82 0.64 -1.01 9.39
CA HIS A 82 -0.12 -1.07 8.12
C HIS A 82 -1.43 -1.89 8.22
N ILE A 83 -1.56 -2.76 9.27
CA ILE A 83 -2.78 -3.56 9.50
C ILE A 83 -4.03 -2.71 9.80
N ILE A 84 -3.85 -1.46 10.27
CA ILE A 84 -4.94 -0.53 10.60
C ILE A 84 -5.01 0.70 9.68
N SER A 85 -4.10 0.83 8.74
CA SER A 85 -4.03 2.01 7.87
C SER A 85 -3.35 1.71 6.54
N ASP A 86 -3.68 2.49 5.52
CA ASP A 86 -3.04 2.51 4.21
C ASP A 86 -2.56 3.92 3.84
N GLY A 87 -2.06 4.11 2.61
CA GLY A 87 -1.58 5.40 2.14
C GLY A 87 -2.66 6.49 2.16
N THR A 88 -3.87 6.17 1.72
CA THR A 88 -5.03 7.08 1.74
C THR A 88 -5.44 7.40 3.18
N SER A 89 -5.41 6.42 4.08
CA SER A 89 -5.66 6.63 5.50
C SER A 89 -4.72 7.65 6.13
N MET A 90 -3.44 7.65 5.74
CA MET A 90 -2.47 8.64 6.20
C MET A 90 -2.79 10.05 5.69
N GLN A 91 -3.29 10.18 4.47
CA GLN A 91 -3.74 11.47 3.94
C GLN A 91 -4.96 11.99 4.69
N ILE A 92 -5.94 11.13 4.96
CA ILE A 92 -7.12 11.45 5.77
C ILE A 92 -6.67 11.89 7.16
N LEU A 93 -5.81 11.13 7.82
CA LEU A 93 -5.31 11.42 9.17
C LEU A 93 -4.64 12.80 9.24
N ILE A 94 -3.78 13.13 8.27
CA ILE A 94 -3.08 14.42 8.20
C ILE A 94 -4.06 15.55 7.90
N SER A 95 -4.99 15.36 6.97
CA SER A 95 -6.03 16.33 6.64
C SER A 95 -6.91 16.65 7.87
N ASP A 96 -7.39 15.61 8.57
CA ASP A 96 -8.21 15.77 9.76
C ASP A 96 -7.44 16.42 10.91
N LEU A 97 -6.13 16.10 11.04
CA LEU A 97 -5.26 16.77 12.01
C LEU A 97 -5.17 18.26 11.72
N CYS A 98 -4.96 18.65 10.45
CA CYS A 98 -4.88 20.05 10.05
C CYS A 98 -6.19 20.78 10.33
N LYS A 99 -7.33 20.19 9.98
CA LYS A 99 -8.66 20.76 10.26
C LYS A 99 -8.87 20.98 11.76
N LEU A 100 -8.61 19.97 12.59
CA LEU A 100 -8.75 20.08 14.05
C LEU A 100 -7.79 21.09 14.66
N TYR A 101 -6.57 21.22 14.13
CA TYR A 101 -5.61 22.23 14.58
C TYR A 101 -6.05 23.64 14.25
N ASN A 102 -6.72 23.82 13.12
CA ASN A 102 -7.22 25.11 12.64
C ASN A 102 -8.63 25.44 13.19
N ASP A 103 -9.13 24.66 14.17
CA ASP A 103 -10.48 24.78 14.76
C ASP A 103 -11.61 24.61 13.72
N GLU A 104 -11.37 23.83 12.67
CA GLU A 104 -12.38 23.47 11.67
C GLU A 104 -13.16 22.23 12.13
N GLU A 105 -14.43 22.15 11.75
CA GLU A 105 -15.28 20.99 12.02
C GLU A 105 -14.95 19.83 11.05
N LEU A 106 -14.99 18.62 11.58
CA LEU A 106 -14.87 17.40 10.78
C LEU A 106 -16.26 16.87 10.44
N GLU A 107 -16.40 16.37 9.20
CA GLU A 107 -17.62 15.69 8.76
C GLU A 107 -17.86 14.42 9.61
N GLU A 108 -19.14 14.10 9.85
CA GLU A 108 -19.51 12.90 10.59
C GLU A 108 -19.12 11.62 9.83
N ILE A 109 -18.51 10.66 10.53
CA ILE A 109 -18.24 9.33 9.98
C ILE A 109 -19.50 8.48 10.13
N LYS A 110 -20.12 8.13 9.00
CA LYS A 110 -21.35 7.31 8.97
C LYS A 110 -21.06 5.81 9.02
N PHE A 111 -19.94 5.40 8.45
CA PHE A 111 -19.50 4.00 8.38
C PHE A 111 -18.08 3.88 8.90
N THR A 112 -17.78 2.79 9.59
CA THR A 112 -16.45 2.50 10.14
C THR A 112 -15.76 1.40 9.33
N TYR A 113 -14.47 1.20 9.59
CA TYR A 113 -13.74 0.08 8.97
C TYR A 113 -14.28 -1.29 9.41
N LYS A 114 -14.86 -1.38 10.61
CA LYS A 114 -15.54 -2.58 11.09
C LYS A 114 -16.74 -2.92 10.19
N ASP A 115 -17.57 -1.92 9.87
CA ASP A 115 -18.74 -2.12 9.00
C ASP A 115 -18.32 -2.59 7.60
N TYR A 116 -17.23 -2.02 7.05
CA TYR A 116 -16.62 -2.49 5.81
C TYR A 116 -16.15 -3.96 5.91
N SER A 117 -15.44 -4.31 6.98
CA SER A 117 -14.94 -5.66 7.20
C SER A 117 -16.09 -6.70 7.30
N GLU A 118 -17.17 -6.35 7.97
CA GLU A 118 -18.37 -7.20 8.05
C GLU A 118 -19.08 -7.34 6.71
N TRP A 119 -19.17 -6.25 5.93
CA TRP A 119 -19.71 -6.24 4.58
C TRP A 119 -18.88 -7.15 3.64
N GLU A 120 -17.54 -7.01 3.64
CA GLU A 120 -16.65 -7.84 2.83
C GLU A 120 -16.79 -9.32 3.17
N ASN A 121 -16.75 -9.67 4.47
CA ASN A 121 -16.92 -11.04 4.94
C ASN A 121 -18.30 -11.62 4.58
N SER A 122 -19.35 -10.82 4.65
CA SER A 122 -20.70 -11.22 4.26
C SER A 122 -20.79 -11.52 2.75
N ASN A 123 -20.20 -10.67 1.91
CA ASN A 123 -20.17 -10.84 0.47
C ASN A 123 -19.35 -12.07 0.04
N LEU A 124 -18.23 -12.36 0.72
CA LEU A 124 -17.48 -13.58 0.50
C LEU A 124 -18.31 -14.83 0.80
N LYS A 125 -19.09 -14.82 1.89
CA LYS A 125 -19.95 -15.96 2.28
C LYS A 125 -21.18 -16.11 1.40
N SER A 126 -21.78 -15.02 0.92
CA SER A 126 -22.98 -15.04 0.07
C SER A 126 -22.71 -15.43 -1.38
N GLY A 127 -21.43 -15.47 -1.80
CA GLY A 127 -21.07 -15.74 -3.19
C GLY A 127 -21.18 -14.52 -4.11
N THR A 128 -21.31 -13.31 -3.57
CA THR A 128 -21.37 -12.07 -4.37
C THR A 128 -20.13 -11.90 -5.24
N PHE A 129 -18.96 -12.36 -4.79
CA PHE A 129 -17.70 -12.30 -5.54
C PHE A 129 -17.41 -13.57 -6.37
N GLU A 130 -18.38 -14.40 -6.68
CA GLU A 130 -18.14 -15.68 -7.36
C GLU A 130 -17.59 -15.50 -8.80
N ASP A 131 -18.01 -14.46 -9.52
CA ASP A 131 -17.49 -14.17 -10.87
C ASP A 131 -16.07 -13.60 -10.82
N ASP A 132 -15.76 -12.75 -9.83
CA ASP A 132 -14.41 -12.28 -9.58
C ASP A 132 -13.46 -13.43 -9.21
N LYS A 133 -13.92 -14.33 -8.35
CA LYS A 133 -13.22 -15.55 -7.98
C LYS A 133 -12.91 -16.40 -9.21
N LYS A 134 -13.91 -16.69 -10.06
CA LYS A 134 -13.72 -17.46 -11.31
C LYS A 134 -12.72 -16.79 -12.23
N PHE A 135 -12.81 -15.47 -12.39
CA PHE A 135 -11.85 -14.71 -13.19
C PHE A 135 -10.43 -14.91 -12.70
N TRP A 136 -10.15 -14.65 -11.42
CA TRP A 136 -8.81 -14.77 -10.87
C TRP A 136 -8.28 -16.20 -10.91
N LEU A 137 -9.08 -17.19 -10.53
CA LEU A 137 -8.64 -18.59 -10.57
C LEU A 137 -8.35 -19.05 -12.01
N SER A 138 -9.11 -18.57 -13.01
CA SER A 138 -8.87 -18.90 -14.42
C SER A 138 -7.50 -18.42 -14.92
N LYS A 139 -6.92 -17.35 -14.34
CA LYS A 139 -5.59 -16.85 -14.70
C LYS A 139 -4.45 -17.76 -14.24
N PHE A 140 -4.72 -18.64 -13.27
CA PHE A 140 -3.72 -19.50 -12.63
C PHE A 140 -4.04 -21.00 -12.74
N ASN A 141 -4.85 -21.38 -13.74
CA ASN A 141 -5.14 -22.79 -13.99
C ASN A 141 -3.92 -23.59 -14.44
N ASP A 142 -2.93 -22.92 -15.05
CA ASP A 142 -1.65 -23.49 -15.42
C ASP A 142 -0.61 -23.28 -14.32
N ASP A 143 0.62 -23.75 -14.56
CA ASP A 143 1.74 -23.53 -13.67
C ASP A 143 1.95 -22.02 -13.37
N ILE A 144 2.13 -21.71 -12.09
CA ILE A 144 2.40 -20.35 -11.63
C ILE A 144 3.86 -20.03 -11.94
N PRO A 145 4.16 -19.05 -12.82
CA PRO A 145 5.52 -18.75 -13.17
C PRO A 145 6.28 -18.13 -11.99
N VAL A 146 7.41 -18.69 -11.67
CA VAL A 146 8.36 -18.13 -10.70
C VAL A 146 9.35 -17.25 -11.45
N LEU A 147 9.47 -15.98 -11.04
CA LEU A 147 10.38 -15.04 -11.70
C LEU A 147 11.83 -15.31 -11.31
N ASN A 148 12.67 -15.63 -12.32
CA ASN A 148 14.10 -15.94 -12.17
C ASN A 148 14.95 -14.74 -12.59
N LEU A 149 15.16 -13.78 -11.70
CA LEU A 149 16.09 -12.68 -11.92
C LEU A 149 17.54 -13.13 -11.66
N PRO A 150 18.55 -12.48 -12.29
CA PRO A 150 19.95 -12.80 -12.05
C PRO A 150 20.39 -12.29 -10.67
N TYR A 151 20.25 -13.14 -9.66
CA TYR A 151 20.66 -12.83 -8.29
C TYR A 151 22.17 -13.04 -8.12
N ILE A 152 22.85 -12.10 -7.41
CA ILE A 152 24.26 -12.25 -7.03
C ILE A 152 24.41 -13.31 -5.92
N HIS A 153 23.41 -13.40 -5.04
CA HIS A 153 23.37 -14.35 -3.93
C HIS A 153 22.11 -15.20 -4.00
N PRO A 154 22.14 -16.46 -3.56
CA PRO A 154 20.94 -17.28 -3.50
C PRO A 154 19.91 -16.67 -2.56
N ARG A 155 18.64 -16.87 -2.86
CA ARG A 155 17.52 -16.43 -2.01
C ARG A 155 17.58 -17.16 -0.66
N PRO A 156 17.49 -16.47 0.48
CA PRO A 156 17.49 -17.10 1.78
C PRO A 156 16.18 -17.90 2.00
N ALA A 157 16.22 -18.93 2.84
CA ALA A 157 15.06 -19.78 3.14
C ALA A 157 13.88 -19.02 3.80
N LYS A 158 14.16 -17.88 4.43
CA LYS A 158 13.15 -16.96 4.96
C LYS A 158 13.42 -15.56 4.44
N LYS A 159 12.36 -14.88 4.01
CA LYS A 159 12.41 -13.47 3.58
C LYS A 159 12.96 -12.59 4.71
N SER A 160 13.96 -11.76 4.40
CA SER A 160 14.40 -10.70 5.32
C SER A 160 13.70 -9.39 4.95
N PHE A 161 13.56 -8.51 5.94
CA PHE A 161 13.04 -7.15 5.69
C PHE A 161 14.15 -6.12 5.46
N LYS A 162 15.39 -6.57 5.25
CA LYS A 162 16.50 -5.69 4.89
C LYS A 162 16.36 -5.26 3.43
N GLY A 163 16.44 -3.97 3.15
CA GLY A 163 16.30 -3.43 1.81
C GLY A 163 17.13 -2.20 1.57
N ALA A 164 17.14 -1.75 0.33
CA ALA A 164 17.73 -0.49 -0.09
C ALA A 164 16.81 0.19 -1.08
N LYS A 165 16.93 1.51 -1.19
CA LYS A 165 16.16 2.33 -2.13
C LYS A 165 17.11 2.92 -3.17
N ILE A 166 16.72 2.87 -4.45
CA ILE A 166 17.39 3.54 -5.54
C ILE A 166 16.43 4.59 -6.10
N TYR A 167 16.88 5.82 -6.14
CA TYR A 167 16.09 6.94 -6.68
C TYR A 167 16.66 7.37 -8.04
N LYS A 168 15.76 7.61 -8.99
CA LYS A 168 16.11 8.18 -10.27
C LYS A 168 15.02 9.16 -10.71
N THR A 169 15.41 10.38 -11.00
CA THR A 169 14.50 11.42 -11.49
C THR A 169 14.56 11.47 -13.00
N LEU A 170 13.40 11.45 -13.65
CA LEU A 170 13.26 11.72 -15.07
C LEU A 170 13.09 13.23 -15.28
N ASN A 171 13.74 13.78 -16.30
CA ASN A 171 13.59 15.21 -16.63
C ASN A 171 12.20 15.50 -17.21
N SER A 172 11.83 16.77 -17.23
CA SER A 172 10.51 17.23 -17.70
C SER A 172 10.26 16.95 -19.17
N GLU A 173 11.30 17.00 -20.01
CA GLU A 173 11.19 16.69 -21.45
C GLU A 173 10.82 15.23 -21.67
N PHE A 174 11.51 14.32 -20.98
CA PHE A 174 11.23 12.89 -21.07
C PHE A 174 9.83 12.55 -20.54
N THR A 175 9.42 13.17 -19.43
CA THR A 175 8.07 13.00 -18.87
C THR A 175 6.99 13.49 -19.84
N LYS A 176 7.20 14.62 -20.53
CA LYS A 176 6.29 15.10 -21.57
C LYS A 176 6.16 14.11 -22.74
N LYS A 177 7.27 13.49 -23.18
CA LYS A 177 7.26 12.45 -24.23
C LYS A 177 6.46 11.22 -23.80
N ILE A 178 6.64 10.76 -22.57
CA ILE A 178 5.82 9.64 -22.03
C ILE A 178 4.35 10.01 -22.05
N ASN A 179 3.96 11.16 -21.52
CA ASN A 179 2.58 11.60 -21.48
C ASN A 179 1.97 11.76 -22.88
N TYR A 180 2.75 12.22 -23.86
CA TYR A 180 2.33 12.26 -25.26
C TYR A 180 2.06 10.86 -25.82
N LEU A 181 2.99 9.91 -25.63
CA LEU A 181 2.80 8.53 -26.06
C LEU A 181 1.62 7.86 -25.39
N CYS A 182 1.40 8.11 -24.11
CA CYS A 182 0.23 7.58 -23.40
C CYS A 182 -1.09 8.04 -24.07
N LYS A 183 -1.17 9.30 -24.51
CA LYS A 183 -2.34 9.83 -25.23
C LYS A 183 -2.52 9.18 -26.60
N GLU A 184 -1.44 9.09 -27.39
CA GLU A 184 -1.47 8.44 -28.72
C GLU A 184 -1.91 6.96 -28.63
N LEU A 185 -1.43 6.24 -27.63
CA LEU A 185 -1.73 4.84 -27.39
C LEU A 185 -3.03 4.62 -26.61
N GLN A 186 -3.70 5.70 -26.18
CA GLN A 186 -4.91 5.64 -25.35
C GLN A 186 -4.74 4.74 -24.09
N VAL A 187 -3.59 4.86 -23.44
CA VAL A 187 -3.26 4.16 -22.19
C VAL A 187 -2.95 5.16 -21.07
N THR A 188 -3.08 4.73 -19.83
CA THR A 188 -2.67 5.54 -18.68
C THR A 188 -1.14 5.48 -18.51
N PRO A 189 -0.51 6.46 -17.83
CA PRO A 189 0.91 6.36 -17.44
C PRO A 189 1.23 5.09 -16.65
N TYR A 190 0.30 4.65 -15.80
CA TYR A 190 0.40 3.37 -15.09
C TYR A 190 0.56 2.19 -16.06
N MET A 191 -0.34 2.05 -17.03
CA MET A 191 -0.30 0.95 -18.02
C MET A 191 0.97 1.00 -18.86
N PHE A 192 1.37 2.20 -19.30
CA PHE A 192 2.58 2.39 -20.09
C PHE A 192 3.85 1.95 -19.34
N LEU A 193 3.99 2.42 -18.08
CA LEU A 193 5.15 2.10 -17.26
C LEU A 193 5.15 0.63 -16.82
N LEU A 194 3.99 0.05 -16.52
CA LEU A 194 3.84 -1.37 -16.24
C LEU A 194 4.24 -2.22 -17.46
N GLY A 195 3.81 -1.83 -18.66
CA GLY A 195 4.24 -2.48 -19.91
C GLY A 195 5.74 -2.43 -20.10
N ALA A 196 6.37 -1.26 -19.89
CA ALA A 196 7.83 -1.12 -19.94
C ALA A 196 8.52 -2.00 -18.87
N TYR A 197 7.91 -2.11 -17.68
CA TYR A 197 8.44 -2.96 -16.59
C TYR A 197 8.39 -4.45 -16.96
N TYR A 198 7.32 -4.93 -17.59
CA TYR A 198 7.26 -6.31 -18.10
C TYR A 198 8.34 -6.61 -19.15
N ILE A 199 8.59 -5.69 -20.08
CA ILE A 199 9.67 -5.83 -21.05
C ILE A 199 11.03 -5.90 -20.35
N LEU A 200 11.27 -5.03 -19.37
CA LEU A 200 12.50 -5.02 -18.58
C LEU A 200 12.69 -6.36 -17.85
N LEU A 201 11.70 -6.82 -17.12
CA LEU A 201 11.73 -8.10 -16.40
C LEU A 201 11.99 -9.26 -17.35
N SER A 202 11.31 -9.29 -18.50
CA SER A 202 11.49 -10.33 -19.52
C SER A 202 12.92 -10.36 -20.08
N LYS A 203 13.53 -9.20 -20.29
CA LYS A 203 14.93 -9.10 -20.77
C LYS A 203 15.94 -9.62 -19.74
N TYR A 204 15.70 -9.36 -18.44
CA TYR A 204 16.59 -9.81 -17.38
C TYR A 204 16.40 -11.28 -17.00
N SER A 205 15.16 -11.76 -16.98
CA SER A 205 14.84 -13.15 -16.60
C SER A 205 14.88 -14.14 -17.75
N THR A 206 14.89 -13.67 -19.01
CA THR A 206 14.69 -14.47 -20.23
C THR A 206 13.32 -15.17 -20.30
N GLN A 207 12.40 -14.84 -19.42
CA GLN A 207 11.05 -15.38 -19.37
C GLN A 207 10.08 -14.46 -20.11
N THR A 208 9.06 -15.05 -20.72
CA THR A 208 8.00 -14.29 -21.40
C THR A 208 6.70 -14.23 -20.60
N ILE A 209 6.48 -15.17 -19.68
CA ILE A 209 5.29 -15.19 -18.81
C ILE A 209 5.74 -14.91 -17.39
N MET A 210 5.11 -13.95 -16.74
CA MET A 210 5.43 -13.57 -15.36
C MET A 210 4.23 -12.95 -14.65
N VAL A 211 4.30 -12.90 -13.33
CA VAL A 211 3.29 -12.24 -12.48
C VAL A 211 3.94 -11.06 -11.78
N VAL A 212 3.30 -9.90 -11.88
CA VAL A 212 3.65 -8.69 -11.15
C VAL A 212 2.52 -8.37 -10.17
N GLY A 213 2.83 -8.23 -8.89
CA GLY A 213 1.85 -7.73 -7.92
C GLY A 213 1.62 -6.23 -8.14
N SER A 214 0.38 -5.79 -8.11
CA SER A 214 0.04 -4.36 -8.18
C SER A 214 -0.99 -4.00 -7.12
N PRO A 215 -0.64 -3.13 -6.16
CA PRO A 215 -1.61 -2.67 -5.17
C PRO A 215 -2.64 -1.75 -5.83
N VAL A 216 -3.88 -1.89 -5.39
CA VAL A 216 -5.00 -1.02 -5.76
C VAL A 216 -5.70 -0.51 -4.52
N ILE A 217 -6.26 0.69 -4.62
CA ILE A 217 -7.05 1.29 -3.54
C ILE A 217 -8.48 0.78 -3.69
N ALA A 218 -8.87 -0.22 -2.89
CA ALA A 218 -10.20 -0.82 -2.94
C ALA A 218 -11.25 0.04 -2.17
N ARG A 219 -11.35 1.33 -2.52
CA ARG A 219 -12.31 2.29 -1.98
C ARG A 219 -13.32 2.69 -3.05
N GLU A 220 -14.04 1.71 -3.57
CA GLU A 220 -14.97 1.90 -4.71
C GLU A 220 -16.23 2.66 -4.29
N ASN A 221 -16.64 2.53 -3.02
CA ASN A 221 -17.80 3.25 -2.50
C ASN A 221 -17.39 4.62 -1.94
N SER A 222 -18.20 5.66 -2.22
CA SER A 222 -18.04 7.00 -1.65
C SER A 222 -17.95 6.98 -0.12
N ASP A 223 -18.68 6.09 0.53
CA ASP A 223 -18.71 5.95 1.97
C ASP A 223 -17.37 5.50 2.57
N THR A 224 -16.50 4.85 1.77
CA THR A 224 -15.17 4.39 2.21
C THR A 224 -14.07 5.44 2.05
N GLN A 225 -14.35 6.55 1.37
CA GLN A 225 -13.35 7.57 1.01
C GLN A 225 -12.73 8.27 2.23
N ASN A 226 -13.51 8.46 3.30
CA ASN A 226 -13.11 9.20 4.51
C ASN A 226 -12.87 8.29 5.73
N ILE A 227 -12.72 6.98 5.52
CA ILE A 227 -12.48 6.00 6.59
C ILE A 227 -10.98 5.68 6.71
N ILE A 228 -10.44 5.70 7.92
CA ILE A 228 -9.11 5.16 8.21
C ILE A 228 -9.21 3.65 8.34
N GLY A 229 -8.40 2.91 7.57
CA GLY A 229 -8.37 1.45 7.56
C GLY A 229 -7.44 0.89 6.50
N MET A 230 -7.30 -0.42 6.46
CA MET A 230 -6.50 -1.13 5.46
C MET A 230 -7.39 -1.59 4.30
N PHE A 231 -7.55 -0.74 3.29
CA PHE A 231 -8.38 -1.02 2.11
C PHE A 231 -7.59 -1.50 0.89
N VAL A 232 -6.26 -1.46 0.96
CA VAL A 232 -5.42 -1.86 -0.18
C VAL A 232 -5.59 -3.34 -0.47
N ASN A 233 -5.97 -3.66 -1.70
CA ASN A 233 -5.88 -5.00 -2.24
C ASN A 233 -4.66 -5.11 -3.17
N THR A 234 -4.21 -6.33 -3.47
CA THR A 234 -3.10 -6.57 -4.40
C THR A 234 -3.57 -7.45 -5.54
N LEU A 235 -3.42 -6.98 -6.77
CA LEU A 235 -3.78 -7.73 -7.96
C LEU A 235 -2.57 -8.49 -8.50
N PRO A 236 -2.63 -9.82 -8.63
CA PRO A 236 -1.56 -10.63 -9.22
C PRO A 236 -1.68 -10.62 -10.76
N LEU A 237 -1.07 -9.64 -11.40
CA LEU A 237 -1.16 -9.41 -12.83
C LEU A 237 -0.25 -10.40 -13.58
N LYS A 238 -0.84 -11.49 -14.11
CA LYS A 238 -0.15 -12.45 -14.98
C LYS A 238 -0.19 -11.96 -16.41
N PHE A 239 0.97 -11.83 -17.05
CA PHE A 239 1.09 -11.30 -18.40
C PHE A 239 2.10 -12.08 -19.24
N HIS A 240 1.81 -12.20 -20.55
CA HIS A 240 2.69 -12.82 -21.53
C HIS A 240 3.26 -11.75 -22.49
N VAL A 241 4.58 -11.54 -22.43
CA VAL A 241 5.30 -10.61 -23.32
C VAL A 241 5.56 -11.28 -24.66
N HIS A 242 4.85 -10.82 -25.69
CA HIS A 242 4.97 -11.34 -27.06
C HIS A 242 5.88 -10.44 -27.91
N PHE A 243 7.15 -10.78 -28.05
CA PHE A 243 8.14 -10.00 -28.81
C PHE A 243 7.88 -9.92 -30.34
N ARG A 244 6.92 -10.68 -30.86
CA ARG A 244 6.53 -10.63 -32.29
C ARG A 244 5.43 -9.62 -32.59
N LYS A 245 4.77 -9.06 -31.57
CA LYS A 245 3.77 -8.02 -31.71
C LYS A 245 4.42 -6.65 -31.97
N THR A 246 3.70 -5.76 -32.67
CA THR A 246 4.06 -4.35 -32.70
C THR A 246 3.94 -3.74 -31.30
N PHE A 247 4.57 -2.57 -31.09
CA PHE A 247 4.48 -1.91 -29.79
C PHE A 247 3.04 -1.48 -29.46
N ASN A 248 2.26 -1.07 -30.46
CA ASN A 248 0.85 -0.72 -30.28
C ASN A 248 0.03 -1.94 -29.83
N ASP A 249 0.10 -3.06 -30.56
CA ASP A 249 -0.61 -4.30 -30.19
C ASP A 249 -0.18 -4.84 -28.82
N TYR A 250 1.09 -4.62 -28.47
CA TYR A 250 1.60 -4.96 -27.15
C TYR A 250 0.94 -4.11 -26.08
N MET A 251 0.90 -2.78 -26.25
CA MET A 251 0.29 -1.87 -25.28
C MET A 251 -1.23 -2.06 -25.18
N ASP A 252 -1.91 -2.38 -26.27
CA ASP A 252 -3.33 -2.78 -26.25
C ASP A 252 -3.54 -4.02 -25.40
N SER A 253 -2.65 -5.00 -25.50
CA SER A 253 -2.69 -6.22 -24.66
C SER A 253 -2.47 -5.92 -23.17
N VAL A 254 -1.56 -4.99 -22.83
CA VAL A 254 -1.34 -4.53 -21.46
C VAL A 254 -2.56 -3.80 -20.92
N LYS A 255 -3.14 -2.89 -21.72
CA LYS A 255 -4.37 -2.16 -21.39
C LYS A 255 -5.51 -3.12 -21.09
N ASP A 256 -5.76 -4.09 -21.98
CA ASP A 256 -6.83 -5.08 -21.84
C ASP A 256 -6.66 -5.92 -20.55
N MET A 257 -5.43 -6.36 -20.27
CA MET A 257 -5.11 -7.06 -19.02
C MET A 257 -5.41 -6.20 -17.79
N CYS A 258 -4.99 -4.91 -17.79
CA CYS A 258 -5.21 -4.01 -16.67
C CYS A 258 -6.70 -3.74 -16.43
N LEU A 259 -7.46 -3.43 -17.50
CA LEU A 259 -8.90 -3.13 -17.39
C LEU A 259 -9.66 -4.33 -16.83
N LYS A 260 -9.42 -5.53 -17.35
CA LYS A 260 -10.02 -6.76 -16.83
C LYS A 260 -9.65 -7.03 -15.38
N ALA A 261 -8.41 -6.77 -14.99
CA ALA A 261 -7.98 -6.92 -13.59
C ALA A 261 -8.69 -5.93 -12.66
N PHE A 262 -8.89 -4.69 -13.11
CA PHE A 262 -9.59 -3.66 -12.32
C PHE A 262 -11.09 -3.92 -12.20
N GLU A 263 -11.73 -4.52 -13.21
CA GLU A 263 -13.14 -4.96 -13.13
C GLU A 263 -13.36 -5.99 -12.01
N HIS A 264 -12.32 -6.74 -11.63
CA HIS A 264 -12.36 -7.80 -10.62
C HIS A 264 -11.50 -7.48 -9.38
N GLN A 265 -11.22 -6.19 -9.11
CA GLN A 265 -10.30 -5.79 -8.04
C GLN A 265 -10.86 -5.97 -6.62
N SER A 266 -12.18 -6.14 -6.49
CA SER A 266 -12.84 -6.30 -5.19
C SER A 266 -12.58 -7.67 -4.55
N TYR A 267 -12.13 -8.68 -5.30
CA TYR A 267 -11.85 -10.01 -4.74
C TYR A 267 -10.51 -9.99 -3.97
N PRO A 268 -10.50 -10.32 -2.67
CA PRO A 268 -9.30 -10.20 -1.85
C PRO A 268 -8.17 -11.13 -2.28
N PHE A 269 -6.94 -10.64 -2.29
CA PHE A 269 -5.75 -11.39 -2.70
C PHE A 269 -5.52 -12.67 -1.87
N ASN A 270 -5.76 -12.61 -0.56
CA ASN A 270 -5.65 -13.77 0.32
C ASN A 270 -6.63 -14.89 -0.10
N GLU A 271 -7.82 -14.55 -0.58
CA GLU A 271 -8.79 -15.51 -1.07
C GLU A 271 -8.36 -16.14 -2.41
N ILE A 272 -7.71 -15.36 -3.29
CA ILE A 272 -7.08 -15.92 -4.51
C ILE A 272 -6.05 -16.98 -4.11
N VAL A 273 -5.13 -16.64 -3.19
CA VAL A 273 -4.07 -17.55 -2.72
C VAL A 273 -4.65 -18.81 -2.04
N ASN A 274 -5.66 -18.63 -1.18
CA ASN A 274 -6.29 -19.74 -0.46
C ASN A 274 -6.99 -20.74 -1.40
N ASN A 275 -7.66 -20.23 -2.45
CA ASN A 275 -8.38 -21.08 -3.41
C ASN A 275 -7.45 -21.76 -4.43
N LEU A 276 -6.23 -21.27 -4.66
CA LEU A 276 -5.27 -21.89 -5.57
C LEU A 276 -4.46 -23.04 -4.96
N ASN A 277 -4.62 -23.33 -3.66
CA ASN A 277 -3.90 -24.39 -2.94
C ASN A 277 -2.37 -24.40 -3.17
N ILE A 278 -1.76 -23.20 -3.21
CA ILE A 278 -0.34 -23.03 -3.51
C ILE A 278 0.52 -23.48 -2.32
N THR A 279 1.58 -24.23 -2.61
CA THR A 279 2.59 -24.54 -1.58
C THR A 279 3.28 -23.23 -1.15
N ARG A 280 3.13 -22.86 0.12
CA ARG A 280 3.71 -21.62 0.66
C ARG A 280 5.23 -21.75 0.80
N ASP A 281 5.97 -20.85 0.18
CA ASP A 281 7.42 -20.68 0.32
C ASP A 281 7.68 -19.43 1.18
N ALA A 282 8.30 -19.63 2.35
CA ALA A 282 8.60 -18.53 3.28
C ALA A 282 9.64 -17.52 2.75
N SER A 283 10.29 -17.82 1.63
CA SER A 283 11.28 -16.96 0.99
C SER A 283 10.68 -15.93 0.02
N ARG A 284 9.39 -16.07 -0.37
CA ARG A 284 8.73 -15.24 -1.40
C ARG A 284 7.24 -15.01 -1.14
N ASN A 285 6.66 -14.07 -1.87
CA ASN A 285 5.20 -13.94 -1.90
C ASN A 285 4.58 -15.09 -2.71
N PRO A 286 3.32 -15.46 -2.43
CA PRO A 286 2.72 -16.67 -3.02
C PRO A 286 2.64 -16.67 -4.54
N LEU A 287 2.34 -15.54 -5.19
CA LEU A 287 2.06 -15.46 -6.63
C LEU A 287 3.06 -14.60 -7.41
N PHE A 288 3.83 -13.74 -6.75
CA PHE A 288 4.74 -12.81 -7.44
C PHE A 288 5.98 -12.52 -6.60
N ASP A 289 7.09 -12.22 -7.28
CA ASP A 289 8.37 -11.84 -6.65
C ASP A 289 8.63 -10.34 -6.72
N VAL A 290 7.91 -9.62 -7.56
CA VAL A 290 8.05 -8.18 -7.79
C VAL A 290 6.71 -7.49 -7.70
N LEU A 291 6.74 -6.25 -7.25
CA LEU A 291 5.55 -5.41 -7.11
C LEU A 291 5.76 -4.12 -7.91
N PHE A 292 4.72 -3.68 -8.60
CA PHE A 292 4.69 -2.43 -9.32
C PHE A 292 3.59 -1.53 -8.75
N THR A 293 3.97 -0.34 -8.32
CA THR A 293 3.02 0.68 -7.85
C THR A 293 3.28 2.00 -8.58
N TYR A 294 2.23 2.69 -8.96
CA TYR A 294 2.26 4.03 -9.52
C TYR A 294 1.54 4.98 -8.58
N GLN A 295 2.29 5.88 -7.98
CA GLN A 295 1.76 6.89 -7.07
C GLN A 295 1.62 8.20 -7.83
N ASN A 296 0.39 8.59 -8.11
CA ASN A 296 0.04 9.86 -8.73
C ASN A 296 -0.41 10.91 -7.71
N GLU A 297 -0.63 10.51 -6.47
CA GLU A 297 -0.92 11.40 -5.36
C GLU A 297 0.38 11.95 -4.80
N GLY A 298 0.43 13.28 -4.64
CA GLY A 298 1.55 13.96 -3.98
C GLY A 298 1.62 13.62 -2.48
N ASN A 299 2.66 14.11 -1.83
CA ASN A 299 2.69 14.09 -0.36
C ASN A 299 1.49 14.87 0.20
N PRO A 300 0.93 14.45 1.34
CA PRO A 300 -0.18 15.16 1.95
C PRO A 300 0.22 16.61 2.23
N THR A 301 -0.67 17.53 1.89
CA THR A 301 -0.47 18.94 2.21
C THR A 301 -0.73 19.16 3.69
N VAL A 302 0.27 19.66 4.40
CA VAL A 302 0.15 20.01 5.82
C VAL A 302 -0.08 21.51 5.90
N ASN A 303 -1.29 21.93 6.29
CA ASN A 303 -1.68 23.31 6.44
C ASN A 303 -2.09 23.60 7.89
N LEU A 304 -1.18 24.18 8.67
CA LEU A 304 -1.39 24.53 10.07
C LEU A 304 -1.31 26.06 10.21
N ASN A 305 -2.36 26.68 10.71
CA ASN A 305 -2.41 28.14 10.88
C ASN A 305 -1.25 28.64 11.74
N GLY A 306 -0.47 29.57 11.19
CA GLY A 306 0.69 30.16 11.86
C GLY A 306 1.96 29.29 11.87
N ILE A 307 1.96 28.11 11.22
CA ILE A 307 3.12 27.22 11.15
C ILE A 307 3.48 26.94 9.70
N ASN A 308 4.73 27.22 9.32
CA ASN A 308 5.29 26.75 8.06
C ASN A 308 5.72 25.30 8.21
N SER A 309 5.11 24.40 7.42
CA SER A 309 5.39 22.97 7.51
C SER A 309 5.85 22.40 6.17
N THR A 310 6.76 21.43 6.23
CA THR A 310 7.24 20.67 5.08
C THR A 310 7.23 19.19 5.40
N TYR A 311 6.97 18.38 4.38
CA TYR A 311 6.99 16.94 4.53
C TYR A 311 8.42 16.41 4.44
N TYR A 312 8.81 15.56 5.38
CA TYR A 312 10.11 14.91 5.42
C TYR A 312 9.96 13.39 5.45
N LEU A 313 10.59 12.72 4.49
CA LEU A 313 10.66 11.25 4.44
C LEU A 313 12.03 10.79 4.94
N PRO A 314 12.10 10.04 6.04
CA PRO A 314 13.36 9.49 6.51
C PRO A 314 13.88 8.42 5.55
N ASP A 315 15.20 8.28 5.47
CA ASP A 315 15.81 7.19 4.73
C ASP A 315 15.63 5.87 5.51
N SER A 316 14.81 4.99 4.95
CA SER A 316 14.51 3.69 5.53
C SER A 316 15.30 2.59 4.79
N LYS A 317 16.05 1.77 5.54
CA LYS A 317 16.74 0.58 5.03
C LYS A 317 15.91 -0.69 5.13
N ILE A 318 14.59 -0.55 5.23
CA ILE A 318 13.65 -1.66 5.36
C ILE A 318 12.95 -1.87 4.02
N ALA A 319 12.93 -3.12 3.55
CA ALA A 319 12.09 -3.58 2.45
C ALA A 319 10.72 -3.98 3.00
N LYS A 320 9.66 -3.64 2.26
CA LYS A 320 8.30 -4.09 2.54
C LYS A 320 8.06 -5.48 1.97
#